data_3ad02a275d5598a33452f07e3f162762
#
_entry.id   3ad02a275d5598a33452f07e3f162762
#
_cell.length_a   1.000
_cell.length_b   1.000
_cell.length_c   1.000
_cell.angle_alpha   90.00
_cell.angle_beta   90.00
_cell.angle_gamma   90.00
#
_symmetry.space_group_name_H-M   'P 1'
#
loop_
_entity.id
_entity.type
_entity.pdbx_description
1 polymer ?
#
loop_
_entity_poly.entity_id
_entity_poly.type
_entity_poly.pdbx_seq_one_letter_code
_entity_poly.pdbx_strand_id
1 'polypeptide(L)'
;PLPLGYCNAGIVLESDVNGFEVGDRVVSNGNHAEVVRVPKNLCVKIPGNVDDESAAFTVLGAIGLQGIRLVQPTIGECFVVTGLGLIGLMCVQMLRANGCRVLGIDFDSKKCELAQKFGAETVNLSKNEDPITIANSFSRGRGVDGILITAATKSDEVMHQSAQMCRKRARIVLVGIVGLNLRRDDFFEKEITFQVSASYGPGRYDSFY
;
A
#
# COMPACT_ATOMS: atom_id res chain seq x y z
N PRO A 1 -28.26 7.65 -1.24
CA PRO A 1 -27.42 6.61 -0.64
C PRO A 1 -26.02 6.70 -1.25
N LEU A 2 -24.99 6.66 -0.42
CA LEU A 2 -23.61 6.55 -0.90
C LEU A 2 -23.38 5.09 -1.33
N PRO A 3 -22.72 4.85 -2.49
CA PRO A 3 -22.34 3.51 -2.87
C PRO A 3 -21.35 2.93 -1.86
N LEU A 4 -21.52 1.67 -1.48
CA LEU A 4 -20.63 0.98 -0.57
C LEU A 4 -19.53 0.27 -1.32
N GLY A 5 -18.29 0.44 -0.87
CA GLY A 5 -17.12 -0.25 -1.38
C GLY A 5 -16.77 0.03 -2.84
N TYR A 6 -15.72 -0.61 -3.33
CA TYR A 6 -15.23 -0.45 -4.69
C TYR A 6 -14.35 -1.64 -5.12
N CYS A 7 -14.59 -2.82 -4.58
CA CYS A 7 -13.93 -4.05 -5.01
C CYS A 7 -14.89 -5.23 -4.91
N ASN A 8 -15.01 -5.97 -6.00
CA ASN A 8 -15.83 -7.16 -6.06
C ASN A 8 -15.22 -8.22 -6.98
N ALA A 9 -15.62 -9.45 -6.78
CA ALA A 9 -15.42 -10.56 -7.69
C ALA A 9 -16.81 -11.02 -8.17
N GLY A 10 -16.92 -11.43 -9.41
CA GLY A 10 -18.19 -11.86 -9.98
C GLY A 10 -18.05 -12.49 -11.35
N ILE A 11 -19.18 -12.63 -12.01
CA ILE A 11 -19.28 -13.25 -13.34
C ILE A 11 -19.80 -12.21 -14.33
N VAL A 12 -19.21 -12.17 -15.51
CA VAL A 12 -19.66 -11.30 -16.62
C VAL A 12 -21.04 -11.77 -17.07
N LEU A 13 -22.01 -10.86 -16.99
CA LEU A 13 -23.37 -11.09 -17.47
C LEU A 13 -23.55 -10.57 -18.90
N GLU A 14 -22.89 -9.45 -19.24
CA GLU A 14 -22.91 -8.80 -20.54
C GLU A 14 -21.59 -8.09 -20.78
N SER A 15 -21.09 -8.05 -22.02
CA SER A 15 -19.89 -7.31 -22.40
C SER A 15 -20.02 -6.78 -23.83
N ASP A 16 -19.68 -5.51 -24.01
CA ASP A 16 -19.56 -4.81 -25.28
C ASP A 16 -18.10 -4.56 -25.72
N VAL A 17 -17.14 -5.15 -24.99
CA VAL A 17 -15.70 -4.96 -25.21
C VAL A 17 -14.98 -6.28 -25.47
N ASN A 18 -13.99 -6.24 -26.34
CA ASN A 18 -13.15 -7.41 -26.62
C ASN A 18 -12.35 -7.85 -25.39
N GLY A 19 -12.26 -9.17 -25.19
CA GLY A 19 -11.48 -9.80 -24.13
C GLY A 19 -12.28 -10.24 -22.92
N PHE A 20 -13.58 -9.95 -22.86
CA PHE A 20 -14.50 -10.44 -21.84
C PHE A 20 -15.72 -11.09 -22.50
N GLU A 21 -16.09 -12.29 -22.02
CA GLU A 21 -17.21 -13.07 -22.49
C GLU A 21 -18.17 -13.35 -21.33
N VAL A 22 -19.44 -13.55 -21.64
CA VAL A 22 -20.46 -13.96 -20.67
C VAL A 22 -20.01 -15.28 -20.01
N GLY A 23 -20.02 -15.31 -18.69
CA GLY A 23 -19.52 -16.43 -17.88
C GLY A 23 -18.07 -16.29 -17.41
N ASP A 24 -17.29 -15.32 -17.89
CA ASP A 24 -15.94 -15.09 -17.37
C ASP A 24 -15.98 -14.66 -15.89
N ARG A 25 -15.10 -15.26 -15.08
CA ARG A 25 -14.86 -14.82 -13.71
C ARG A 25 -13.96 -13.59 -13.71
N VAL A 26 -14.40 -12.53 -13.05
CA VAL A 26 -13.68 -11.23 -13.06
C VAL A 26 -13.64 -10.60 -11.69
N VAL A 27 -12.60 -9.81 -11.44
CA VAL A 27 -12.58 -8.82 -10.37
C VAL A 27 -12.66 -7.42 -10.97
N SER A 28 -13.30 -6.51 -10.25
CA SER A 28 -13.48 -5.14 -10.72
C SER A 28 -13.51 -4.12 -9.61
N ASN A 29 -13.34 -2.85 -10.00
CA ASN A 29 -13.54 -1.68 -9.13
C ASN A 29 -15.03 -1.27 -9.03
N GLY A 30 -15.95 -2.19 -9.26
CA GLY A 30 -17.38 -1.93 -9.05
C GLY A 30 -17.75 -1.74 -7.59
N ASN A 31 -18.84 -1.02 -7.33
CA ASN A 31 -19.40 -0.90 -5.99
C ASN A 31 -19.89 -2.26 -5.48
N HIS A 32 -20.06 -2.39 -4.15
CA HIS A 32 -20.69 -3.59 -3.56
C HIS A 32 -22.18 -3.62 -3.92
N ALA A 33 -22.53 -4.34 -4.98
CA ALA A 33 -23.87 -4.51 -5.51
C ALA A 33 -23.99 -5.86 -6.25
N GLU A 34 -25.22 -6.36 -6.43
CA GLU A 34 -25.47 -7.60 -7.17
C GLU A 34 -25.03 -7.53 -8.63
N VAL A 35 -25.22 -6.36 -9.25
CA VAL A 35 -24.81 -6.09 -10.64
C VAL A 35 -24.11 -4.75 -10.69
N VAL A 36 -22.96 -4.71 -11.37
CA VAL A 36 -22.19 -3.49 -11.57
C VAL A 36 -21.79 -3.35 -13.03
N ARG A 37 -21.71 -2.12 -13.51
CA ARG A 37 -21.14 -1.78 -14.81
C ARG A 37 -19.81 -1.07 -14.59
N VAL A 38 -18.76 -1.58 -15.18
CA VAL A 38 -17.40 -1.05 -15.03
C VAL A 38 -16.70 -0.92 -16.36
N PRO A 39 -15.80 0.06 -16.56
CA PRO A 39 -15.00 0.16 -17.77
C PRO A 39 -13.94 -0.96 -17.81
N LYS A 40 -13.52 -1.31 -19.03
CA LYS A 40 -12.56 -2.40 -19.29
C LYS A 40 -11.27 -2.30 -18.46
N ASN A 41 -10.71 -1.10 -18.35
CA ASN A 41 -9.45 -0.84 -17.61
C ASN A 41 -9.57 -1.01 -16.09
N LEU A 42 -10.78 -1.18 -15.56
CA LEU A 42 -11.05 -1.40 -14.12
C LEU A 42 -11.63 -2.80 -13.86
N CYS A 43 -11.39 -3.73 -14.78
CA CYS A 43 -11.84 -5.12 -14.71
C CYS A 43 -10.75 -6.05 -15.23
N VAL A 44 -10.57 -7.20 -14.58
CA VAL A 44 -9.60 -8.22 -15.03
C VAL A 44 -10.13 -9.63 -14.76
N LYS A 45 -9.82 -10.55 -15.67
CA LYS A 45 -10.18 -11.97 -15.49
C LYS A 45 -9.43 -12.59 -14.31
N ILE A 46 -10.14 -13.40 -13.53
CA ILE A 46 -9.56 -14.16 -12.41
C ILE A 46 -8.90 -15.42 -12.98
N PRO A 47 -7.60 -15.65 -12.70
CA PRO A 47 -6.94 -16.88 -13.10
C PRO A 47 -7.63 -18.12 -12.51
N GLY A 48 -7.62 -19.25 -13.22
CA GLY A 48 -8.32 -20.46 -12.81
C GLY A 48 -7.86 -21.06 -11.47
N ASN A 49 -6.64 -20.76 -11.04
CA ASN A 49 -6.06 -21.21 -9.77
C ASN A 49 -6.27 -20.23 -8.60
N VAL A 50 -7.02 -19.16 -8.80
CA VAL A 50 -7.35 -18.15 -7.77
C VAL A 50 -8.84 -18.23 -7.44
N ASP A 51 -9.20 -18.32 -6.17
CA ASP A 51 -10.58 -18.25 -5.71
C ASP A 51 -11.12 -16.81 -5.70
N ASP A 52 -12.45 -16.66 -5.67
CA ASP A 52 -13.11 -15.36 -5.75
C ASP A 52 -12.87 -14.50 -4.49
N GLU A 53 -12.74 -15.15 -3.32
CA GLU A 53 -12.49 -14.47 -2.05
C GLU A 53 -11.11 -13.80 -2.07
N SER A 54 -10.08 -14.52 -2.49
CA SER A 54 -8.73 -13.96 -2.67
C SER A 54 -8.70 -12.91 -3.78
N ALA A 55 -9.37 -13.17 -4.90
CA ALA A 55 -9.44 -12.23 -6.02
C ALA A 55 -10.08 -10.90 -5.65
N ALA A 56 -11.06 -10.87 -4.75
CA ALA A 56 -11.73 -9.64 -4.31
C ALA A 56 -10.78 -8.60 -3.70
N PHE A 57 -9.58 -9.00 -3.23
CA PHE A 57 -8.55 -8.08 -2.72
C PHE A 57 -7.72 -7.41 -3.81
N THR A 58 -7.88 -7.77 -5.07
CA THR A 58 -7.03 -7.28 -6.20
C THR A 58 -7.00 -5.76 -6.29
N VAL A 59 -8.14 -5.08 -6.14
CA VAL A 59 -8.21 -3.61 -6.23
C VAL A 59 -7.40 -2.96 -5.10
N LEU A 60 -7.51 -3.46 -3.88
CA LEU A 60 -6.73 -2.98 -2.73
C LEU A 60 -5.24 -3.31 -2.88
N GLY A 61 -4.93 -4.49 -3.41
CA GLY A 61 -3.57 -4.89 -3.76
C GLY A 61 -2.95 -3.97 -4.81
N ALA A 62 -3.72 -3.57 -5.82
CA ALA A 62 -3.28 -2.63 -6.85
C ALA A 62 -2.97 -1.23 -6.27
N ILE A 63 -3.72 -0.77 -5.26
CA ILE A 63 -3.42 0.48 -4.53
C ILE A 63 -2.06 0.36 -3.81
N GLY A 64 -1.84 -0.73 -3.08
CA GLY A 64 -0.56 -1.00 -2.43
C GLY A 64 0.59 -1.12 -3.42
N LEU A 65 0.38 -1.83 -4.52
CA LEU A 65 1.37 -2.03 -5.59
C LEU A 65 1.76 -0.71 -6.26
N GLN A 66 0.81 0.22 -6.46
CA GLN A 66 1.13 1.55 -6.98
C GLN A 66 2.07 2.31 -6.03
N GLY A 67 1.81 2.28 -4.72
CA GLY A 67 2.71 2.85 -3.73
C GLY A 67 4.11 2.22 -3.79
N ILE A 68 4.20 0.91 -3.94
CA ILE A 68 5.46 0.19 -4.09
C ILE A 68 6.19 0.59 -5.36
N ARG A 69 5.51 0.71 -6.51
CA ARG A 69 6.13 1.18 -7.77
C ARG A 69 6.72 2.58 -7.63
N LEU A 70 6.03 3.48 -6.94
CA LEU A 70 6.52 4.84 -6.71
C LEU A 70 7.72 4.89 -5.77
N VAL A 71 7.77 4.02 -4.76
CA VAL A 71 8.92 3.95 -3.84
C VAL A 71 10.12 3.18 -4.44
N GLN A 72 9.94 2.50 -5.60
CA GLN A 72 10.98 1.84 -6.40
C GLN A 72 11.91 0.94 -5.58
N PRO A 73 11.41 -0.11 -4.92
CA PRO A 73 12.21 -0.95 -4.07
C PRO A 73 13.25 -1.76 -4.86
N THR A 74 14.42 -1.93 -4.25
CA THR A 74 15.46 -2.81 -4.76
C THR A 74 15.72 -3.93 -3.73
N ILE A 75 16.07 -5.11 -4.21
CA ILE A 75 16.36 -6.27 -3.35
C ILE A 75 17.37 -5.92 -2.25
N GLY A 76 17.09 -6.32 -1.01
CA GLY A 76 17.94 -6.08 0.17
C GLY A 76 17.75 -4.72 0.83
N GLU A 77 17.00 -3.78 0.23
CA GLU A 77 16.68 -2.50 0.86
C GLU A 77 15.76 -2.67 2.09
N CYS A 78 15.81 -1.68 2.99
CA CYS A 78 15.04 -1.60 4.21
C CYS A 78 13.87 -0.64 4.05
N PHE A 79 12.64 -1.13 4.21
CA PHE A 79 11.42 -0.33 4.10
C PHE A 79 10.65 -0.27 5.40
N VAL A 80 10.00 0.87 5.64
CA VAL A 80 8.99 1.04 6.68
C VAL A 80 7.60 1.07 6.05
N VAL A 81 6.64 0.40 6.65
CA VAL A 81 5.21 0.52 6.36
C VAL A 81 4.51 1.07 7.60
N THR A 82 4.04 2.31 7.54
CA THR A 82 3.32 2.96 8.64
C THR A 82 1.82 2.83 8.43
N GLY A 83 1.17 2.16 9.38
CA GLY A 83 -0.23 1.75 9.31
C GLY A 83 -0.39 0.34 8.74
N LEU A 84 -0.67 -0.62 9.62
CA LEU A 84 -0.81 -2.05 9.28
C LEU A 84 -2.28 -2.43 9.11
N GLY A 85 -3.08 -1.54 8.48
CA GLY A 85 -4.39 -1.87 7.97
C GLY A 85 -4.29 -2.83 6.77
N LEU A 86 -5.41 -3.07 6.11
CA LEU A 86 -5.48 -4.03 5.00
C LEU A 86 -4.44 -3.74 3.89
N ILE A 87 -4.38 -2.50 3.40
CA ILE A 87 -3.40 -2.09 2.37
C ILE A 87 -1.97 -2.21 2.90
N GLY A 88 -1.71 -1.78 4.14
CA GLY A 88 -0.37 -1.87 4.75
C GLY A 88 0.13 -3.31 4.86
N LEU A 89 -0.72 -4.24 5.30
CA LEU A 89 -0.39 -5.67 5.38
C LEU A 89 -0.13 -6.30 4.00
N MET A 90 -0.84 -5.84 2.96
CA MET A 90 -0.55 -6.25 1.58
C MET A 90 0.79 -5.68 1.10
N CYS A 91 1.10 -4.41 1.42
CA CYS A 91 2.41 -3.82 1.12
C CYS A 91 3.56 -4.58 1.81
N VAL A 92 3.39 -4.99 3.08
CA VAL A 92 4.36 -5.82 3.79
C VAL A 92 4.67 -7.10 3.01
N GLN A 93 3.64 -7.84 2.59
CA GLN A 93 3.80 -9.08 1.84
C GLN A 93 4.50 -8.87 0.50
N MET A 94 4.08 -7.86 -0.27
CA MET A 94 4.65 -7.55 -1.58
C MET A 94 6.12 -7.10 -1.47
N LEU A 95 6.48 -6.26 -0.49
CA LEU A 95 7.86 -5.85 -0.25
C LEU A 95 8.74 -7.03 0.18
N ARG A 96 8.21 -7.93 1.04
CA ARG A 96 8.91 -9.16 1.43
C ARG A 96 9.14 -10.08 0.24
N ALA A 97 8.13 -10.27 -0.61
CA ALA A 97 8.25 -11.05 -1.85
C ALA A 97 9.27 -10.44 -2.84
N ASN A 98 9.42 -9.11 -2.82
CA ASN A 98 10.45 -8.40 -3.62
C ASN A 98 11.86 -8.46 -3.00
N GLY A 99 12.05 -9.22 -1.92
CA GLY A 99 13.36 -9.39 -1.28
C GLY A 99 13.79 -8.22 -0.38
N CYS A 100 12.89 -7.34 0.00
CA CYS A 100 13.16 -6.25 0.93
C CYS A 100 13.03 -6.68 2.38
N ARG A 101 13.73 -6.01 3.29
CA ARG A 101 13.47 -6.06 4.72
C ARG A 101 12.36 -5.06 5.04
N VAL A 102 11.41 -5.45 5.91
CA VAL A 102 10.25 -4.61 6.22
C VAL A 102 10.08 -4.42 7.72
N LEU A 103 9.90 -3.17 8.15
CA LEU A 103 9.50 -2.77 9.49
C LEU A 103 8.08 -2.19 9.42
N GLY A 104 7.13 -2.84 10.07
CA GLY A 104 5.74 -2.38 10.15
C GLY A 104 5.50 -1.56 11.43
N ILE A 105 4.75 -0.48 11.34
CA ILE A 105 4.43 0.40 12.48
C ILE A 105 2.92 0.54 12.62
N ASP A 106 2.36 0.20 13.78
CA ASP A 106 0.95 0.41 14.11
C ASP A 106 0.76 0.52 15.64
N PHE A 107 -0.41 0.99 16.06
CA PHE A 107 -0.84 0.98 17.48
C PHE A 107 -1.47 -0.36 17.88
N ASP A 108 -2.00 -1.11 16.94
CA ASP A 108 -2.76 -2.34 17.18
C ASP A 108 -1.81 -3.56 17.25
N SER A 109 -1.74 -4.19 18.42
CA SER A 109 -0.90 -5.36 18.65
C SER A 109 -1.24 -6.53 17.71
N LYS A 110 -2.53 -6.74 17.40
CA LYS A 110 -2.96 -7.85 16.51
C LYS A 110 -2.48 -7.62 15.07
N LYS A 111 -2.50 -6.38 14.62
CA LYS A 111 -1.96 -6.03 13.29
C LYS A 111 -0.45 -6.19 13.24
N CYS A 112 0.27 -5.80 14.31
CA CYS A 112 1.70 -6.04 14.44
C CYS A 112 2.02 -7.54 14.40
N GLU A 113 1.30 -8.36 15.16
CA GLU A 113 1.45 -9.83 15.16
C GLU A 113 1.19 -10.43 13.77
N LEU A 114 0.19 -9.92 13.04
CA LEU A 114 -0.09 -10.38 11.69
C LEU A 114 1.02 -9.97 10.71
N ALA A 115 1.54 -8.76 10.81
CA ALA A 115 2.68 -8.32 10.00
C ALA A 115 3.94 -9.17 10.28
N GLN A 116 4.17 -9.59 11.53
CA GLN A 116 5.26 -10.51 11.89
C GLN A 116 5.09 -11.87 11.21
N LYS A 117 3.86 -12.40 11.17
CA LYS A 117 3.57 -13.66 10.43
C LYS A 117 3.88 -13.54 8.94
N PHE A 118 3.78 -12.34 8.36
CA PHE A 118 4.17 -12.04 6.98
C PHE A 118 5.66 -11.71 6.82
N GLY A 119 6.46 -11.85 7.89
CA GLY A 119 7.91 -11.70 7.87
C GLY A 119 8.43 -10.28 8.07
N ALA A 120 7.62 -9.35 8.56
CA ALA A 120 8.09 -8.04 8.98
C ALA A 120 8.62 -8.06 10.43
N GLU A 121 9.56 -7.17 10.75
CA GLU A 121 9.77 -6.69 12.12
C GLU A 121 8.70 -5.63 12.41
N THR A 122 8.38 -5.36 13.69
CA THR A 122 7.30 -4.41 14.01
C THR A 122 7.64 -3.47 15.14
N VAL A 123 7.02 -2.28 15.10
CA VAL A 123 6.96 -1.29 16.17
C VAL A 123 5.52 -1.16 16.62
N ASN A 124 5.25 -1.38 17.89
CA ASN A 124 3.93 -1.19 18.47
C ASN A 124 3.87 0.10 19.27
N LEU A 125 3.28 1.13 18.70
CA LEU A 125 3.20 2.45 19.32
C LEU A 125 2.36 2.47 20.63
N SER A 126 1.44 1.51 20.82
CA SER A 126 0.70 1.40 22.08
C SER A 126 1.55 0.96 23.27
N LYS A 127 2.72 0.40 23.00
CA LYS A 127 3.71 0.01 24.01
C LYS A 127 4.78 1.08 24.27
N ASN A 128 4.57 2.29 23.75
CA ASN A 128 5.53 3.41 23.79
C ASN A 128 6.90 3.06 23.16
N GLU A 129 6.91 2.15 22.17
CA GLU A 129 8.11 1.87 21.39
C GLU A 129 8.41 3.06 20.48
N ASP A 130 9.67 3.52 20.47
CA ASP A 130 10.08 4.64 19.61
C ASP A 130 10.42 4.18 18.19
N PRO A 131 9.60 4.58 17.17
CA PRO A 131 9.81 4.12 15.81
C PRO A 131 11.12 4.59 15.20
N ILE A 132 11.64 5.75 15.61
CA ILE A 132 12.88 6.31 15.06
C ILE A 132 14.09 5.47 15.52
N THR A 133 14.19 5.20 16.82
CA THR A 133 15.25 4.38 17.38
C THR A 133 15.24 2.96 16.81
N ILE A 134 14.05 2.36 16.70
CA ILE A 134 13.91 0.99 16.18
C ILE A 134 14.25 0.94 14.68
N ALA A 135 13.77 1.91 13.88
CA ALA A 135 14.11 1.98 12.46
C ALA A 135 15.60 2.20 12.21
N ASN A 136 16.27 2.98 13.07
CA ASN A 136 17.72 3.16 13.01
C ASN A 136 18.45 1.84 13.29
N SER A 137 18.07 1.11 14.32
CA SER A 137 18.62 -0.22 14.64
C SER A 137 18.35 -1.22 13.51
N PHE A 138 17.10 -1.28 13.02
CA PHE A 138 16.67 -2.13 11.91
C PHE A 138 17.49 -1.89 10.64
N SER A 139 17.82 -0.64 10.32
CA SER A 139 18.63 -0.25 9.16
C SER A 139 20.15 -0.27 9.44
N ARG A 140 20.59 -0.79 10.60
CA ARG A 140 21.99 -0.83 11.02
C ARG A 140 22.66 0.55 11.08
N GLY A 141 21.93 1.56 11.56
CA GLY A 141 22.41 2.92 11.71
C GLY A 141 22.44 3.78 10.44
N ARG A 142 22.02 3.23 9.30
CA ARG A 142 22.05 3.97 8.01
C ARG A 142 20.81 4.81 7.74
N GLY A 143 19.72 4.53 8.42
CA GLY A 143 18.37 4.96 8.06
C GLY A 143 17.75 4.08 6.95
N VAL A 144 16.43 4.11 6.82
CA VAL A 144 15.69 3.26 5.87
C VAL A 144 15.71 3.82 4.46
N ASP A 145 15.61 2.94 3.45
CA ASP A 145 15.68 3.27 2.03
C ASP A 145 14.38 3.89 1.51
N GLY A 146 13.26 3.51 2.12
CA GLY A 146 11.98 4.10 1.77
C GLY A 146 10.89 3.80 2.78
N ILE A 147 9.80 4.58 2.69
CA ILE A 147 8.64 4.49 3.58
C ILE A 147 7.36 4.52 2.76
N LEU A 148 6.45 3.60 3.06
CA LEU A 148 5.07 3.61 2.61
C LEU A 148 4.17 4.01 3.78
N ILE A 149 3.45 5.12 3.65
CA ILE A 149 2.49 5.58 4.64
C ILE A 149 1.10 5.15 4.20
N THR A 150 0.55 4.13 4.85
CA THR A 150 -0.81 3.60 4.61
C THR A 150 -1.76 3.91 5.76
N ALA A 151 -1.30 4.67 6.75
CA ALA A 151 -2.09 5.13 7.89
C ALA A 151 -3.16 6.15 7.49
N ALA A 152 -4.22 6.23 8.31
CA ALA A 152 -5.26 7.26 8.24
C ALA A 152 -5.30 8.04 9.55
N THR A 153 -4.82 9.30 9.53
CA THR A 153 -4.80 10.20 10.69
C THR A 153 -4.76 11.65 10.24
N LYS A 154 -5.17 12.58 11.11
CA LYS A 154 -5.02 14.02 10.86
C LYS A 154 -3.66 14.57 11.32
N SER A 155 -2.85 13.77 12.00
CA SER A 155 -1.58 14.19 12.56
C SER A 155 -0.50 14.36 11.47
N ASP A 156 0.30 15.40 11.57
CA ASP A 156 1.49 15.64 10.76
C ASP A 156 2.71 14.84 11.28
N GLU A 157 2.63 14.31 12.49
CA GLU A 157 3.74 13.63 13.16
C GLU A 157 4.25 12.42 12.39
N VAL A 158 3.34 11.71 11.70
CA VAL A 158 3.72 10.58 10.83
C VAL A 158 4.71 10.99 9.75
N MET A 159 4.54 12.18 9.16
CA MET A 159 5.46 12.70 8.13
C MET A 159 6.81 13.08 8.73
N HIS A 160 6.80 13.74 9.89
CA HIS A 160 8.02 14.14 10.61
C HIS A 160 8.84 12.91 11.02
N GLN A 161 8.22 11.93 11.67
CA GLN A 161 8.89 10.66 12.06
C GLN A 161 9.41 9.90 10.83
N SER A 162 8.63 9.88 9.74
CA SER A 162 9.06 9.24 8.49
C SER A 162 10.35 9.86 7.96
N ALA A 163 10.44 11.18 7.91
CA ALA A 163 11.64 11.86 7.45
C ALA A 163 12.84 11.59 8.36
N GLN A 164 12.62 11.52 9.69
CA GLN A 164 13.69 11.20 10.65
C GLN A 164 14.23 9.78 10.48
N MET A 165 13.38 8.78 10.20
CA MET A 165 13.79 7.39 9.96
C MET A 165 14.57 7.20 8.66
N CYS A 166 14.40 8.09 7.67
CA CYS A 166 14.99 7.98 6.34
C CYS A 166 16.52 8.18 6.34
N ARG A 167 17.23 7.43 5.49
CA ARG A 167 18.58 7.78 5.05
C ARG A 167 18.58 8.99 4.10
N LYS A 168 19.75 9.50 3.76
CA LYS A 168 19.87 10.49 2.67
C LYS A 168 19.34 9.89 1.35
N ARG A 169 18.59 10.71 0.60
CA ARG A 169 17.98 10.37 -0.70
C ARG A 169 17.01 9.20 -0.63
N ALA A 170 16.39 8.98 0.54
CA ALA A 170 15.30 8.02 0.67
C ALA A 170 14.01 8.52 0.03
N ARG A 171 13.04 7.64 -0.13
CA ARG A 171 11.74 7.94 -0.75
C ARG A 171 10.60 7.70 0.23
N ILE A 172 9.72 8.68 0.37
CA ILE A 172 8.49 8.56 1.15
C ILE A 172 7.30 8.61 0.20
N VAL A 173 6.46 7.60 0.24
CA VAL A 173 5.23 7.54 -0.56
C VAL A 173 4.02 7.47 0.35
N LEU A 174 3.12 8.45 0.19
CA LEU A 174 1.85 8.50 0.91
C LEU A 174 0.76 7.81 0.09
N VAL A 175 0.29 6.69 0.60
CA VAL A 175 -0.84 5.90 0.06
C VAL A 175 -2.12 6.17 0.84
N GLY A 176 -1.98 6.38 2.14
CA GLY A 176 -3.08 6.67 3.07
C GLY A 176 -3.45 8.15 3.12
N ILE A 177 -3.94 8.60 4.26
CA ILE A 177 -4.37 9.98 4.49
C ILE A 177 -3.76 10.45 5.82
N VAL A 178 -2.81 11.39 5.77
CA VAL A 178 -2.20 12.00 6.96
C VAL A 178 -2.16 13.51 6.82
N GLY A 179 -1.88 14.23 7.89
CA GLY A 179 -1.59 15.67 7.84
C GLY A 179 -0.34 15.92 7.00
N LEU A 180 -0.34 17.01 6.23
CA LEU A 180 0.73 17.38 5.30
C LEU A 180 1.34 18.76 5.62
N ASN A 181 1.38 19.14 6.88
CA ASN A 181 2.14 20.31 7.30
C ASN A 181 3.63 19.94 7.36
N LEU A 182 4.30 20.01 6.20
CA LEU A 182 5.67 19.54 6.03
C LEU A 182 6.67 20.58 6.53
N ARG A 183 7.68 20.12 7.27
CA ARG A 183 8.82 20.94 7.69
C ARG A 183 9.92 20.80 6.65
N ARG A 184 10.34 21.93 6.05
CA ARG A 184 11.39 21.92 5.03
C ARG A 184 12.66 21.20 5.51
N ASP A 185 13.05 21.42 6.75
CA ASP A 185 14.32 20.92 7.30
C ASP A 185 14.36 19.40 7.36
N ASP A 186 13.21 18.73 7.62
CA ASP A 186 13.11 17.25 7.62
C ASP A 186 13.51 16.64 6.28
N PHE A 187 13.25 17.36 5.18
CA PHE A 187 13.48 16.86 3.82
C PHE A 187 14.80 17.38 3.23
N PHE A 188 15.14 18.65 3.52
CA PHE A 188 16.28 19.33 2.90
C PHE A 188 17.62 18.71 3.28
N GLU A 189 17.85 18.41 4.55
CA GLU A 189 19.13 17.87 5.03
C GLU A 189 19.47 16.49 4.45
N LYS A 190 18.43 15.73 4.13
CA LYS A 190 18.56 14.35 3.60
C LYS A 190 18.20 14.23 2.13
N GLU A 191 17.80 15.33 1.47
CA GLU A 191 17.39 15.31 0.05
C GLU A 191 16.31 14.22 -0.21
N ILE A 192 15.28 14.17 0.66
CA ILE A 192 14.22 13.13 0.60
C ILE A 192 13.25 13.45 -0.52
N THR A 193 12.91 12.43 -1.31
CA THR A 193 11.80 12.49 -2.26
C THR A 193 10.50 12.15 -1.56
N PHE A 194 9.49 13.00 -1.69
CA PHE A 194 8.13 12.73 -1.23
C PHE A 194 7.15 12.72 -2.40
N GLN A 195 6.28 11.71 -2.43
CA GLN A 195 5.25 11.60 -3.45
C GLN A 195 3.94 11.05 -2.87
N VAL A 196 2.81 11.59 -3.35
CA VAL A 196 1.48 11.07 -3.05
C VAL A 196 1.09 10.06 -4.11
N SER A 197 0.66 8.86 -3.68
CA SER A 197 0.12 7.84 -4.55
C SER A 197 -1.36 8.08 -4.82
N ALA A 198 -1.76 8.04 -6.08
CA ALA A 198 -3.16 8.23 -6.47
C ALA A 198 -3.80 6.88 -6.77
N SER A 199 -4.56 6.33 -5.81
CA SER A 199 -5.31 5.09 -5.99
C SER A 199 -4.41 3.96 -6.54
N TYR A 200 -4.83 3.24 -7.59
CA TYR A 200 -4.02 2.20 -8.27
C TYR A 200 -3.23 2.75 -9.47
N GLY A 201 -3.00 4.07 -9.51
CA GLY A 201 -2.13 4.72 -10.50
C GLY A 201 -2.79 4.97 -11.85
N PRO A 202 -1.98 5.10 -12.91
CA PRO A 202 -2.44 5.52 -14.24
C PRO A 202 -3.54 4.65 -14.83
N GLY A 203 -3.58 3.36 -14.55
CA GLY A 203 -4.62 2.44 -15.04
C GLY A 203 -6.05 2.86 -14.66
N ARG A 204 -6.20 3.79 -13.71
CA ARG A 204 -7.51 4.35 -13.35
C ARG A 204 -8.05 5.32 -14.39
N TYR A 205 -7.18 6.11 -14.99
CA TYR A 205 -7.56 7.24 -15.86
C TYR A 205 -6.91 7.20 -17.24
N ASP A 206 -5.96 6.32 -17.47
CA ASP A 206 -5.29 6.10 -18.74
C ASP A 206 -5.66 4.72 -19.27
N SER A 207 -6.48 4.69 -20.33
CA SER A 207 -6.94 3.44 -20.96
C SER A 207 -5.86 2.71 -21.76
N PHE A 208 -4.71 3.33 -21.97
CA PHE A 208 -3.57 2.77 -22.69
C PHE A 208 -2.43 2.32 -21.79
N TYR A 209 -2.57 2.49 -20.48
CA TYR A 209 -1.58 2.10 -19.49
C TYR A 209 -1.49 0.59 -19.31
#